data_0a2789cb45a662c4ab1d020f66a54edd
#
_entry.id   0a2789cb45a662c4ab1d020f66a54edd
#
_cell.length_a   1.000
_cell.length_b   1.000
_cell.length_c   1.000
_cell.angle_alpha   90.00
_cell.angle_beta   90.00
_cell.angle_gamma   90.00
#
_symmetry.space_group_name_H-M   'P 1'
#
loop_
_entity.id
_entity.type
_entity.pdbx_description
1 polymer ?
#
loop_
_entity_poly.entity_id
_entity_poly.type
_entity_poly.pdbx_seq_one_letter_code
_entity_poly.pdbx_strand_id
1 'polypeptide(L)'
;MLALFDLDGTITRHDTLARYLTGFLRRHPARLRRVPGALPVLGRYLLGLADRGELKSIWIRAVLGGCTRKELSAWTRHFVPQLIANGLHADAVAAIEAHRRSGDTLVLLSASPDLYVPEIGRALGFAEVLCTGVAWDADCLNGAFTTANRRGAEKVRCLQALRARYPQLQIMAYGNAGSDLAHLALADRRVLVNGSPCARRAAARLNVPCISWH
;
A
#
# COMPACT_ATOMS: atom_id res chain seq x y z
N MET A 1 -8.61 -19.70 -6.48
CA MET A 1 -9.31 -18.51 -5.93
C MET A 1 -8.53 -17.24 -6.25
N LEU A 2 -9.03 -16.06 -5.86
CA LEU A 2 -8.30 -14.81 -5.93
C LEU A 2 -7.82 -14.45 -4.52
N ALA A 3 -6.51 -14.32 -4.32
CA ALA A 3 -5.92 -13.95 -3.03
C ALA A 3 -5.51 -12.48 -3.07
N LEU A 4 -6.26 -11.64 -2.35
CA LEU A 4 -6.10 -10.20 -2.29
C LEU A 4 -5.34 -9.79 -1.04
N PHE A 5 -4.18 -9.16 -1.20
CA PHE A 5 -3.33 -8.73 -0.10
C PHE A 5 -3.22 -7.19 -0.05
N ASP A 6 -3.40 -6.61 1.12
CA ASP A 6 -2.88 -5.28 1.43
C ASP A 6 -1.36 -5.36 1.65
N LEU A 7 -0.66 -4.21 1.51
CA LEU A 7 0.79 -4.14 1.63
C LEU A 7 1.25 -3.72 3.03
N ASP A 8 0.95 -2.47 3.40
CA ASP A 8 1.55 -1.80 4.55
C ASP A 8 0.96 -2.31 5.87
N GLY A 9 1.79 -2.98 6.69
CA GLY A 9 1.36 -3.61 7.95
C GLY A 9 0.68 -4.97 7.77
N THR A 10 0.46 -5.42 6.53
CA THR A 10 -0.04 -6.74 6.17
C THR A 10 1.10 -7.62 5.65
N ILE A 11 1.61 -7.34 4.45
CA ILE A 11 2.81 -8.03 3.93
C ILE A 11 4.06 -7.47 4.58
N THR A 12 4.16 -6.14 4.69
CA THR A 12 5.31 -5.46 5.28
C THR A 12 5.09 -5.14 6.76
N ARG A 13 6.17 -5.18 7.53
CA ARG A 13 6.16 -4.86 8.97
C ARG A 13 5.86 -3.38 9.26
N HIS A 14 6.16 -2.49 8.30
CA HIS A 14 6.07 -1.03 8.46
C HIS A 14 5.50 -0.37 7.22
N ASP A 15 5.08 0.89 7.37
CA ASP A 15 4.67 1.76 6.26
C ASP A 15 5.81 1.93 5.25
N THR A 16 5.56 1.51 4.02
CA THR A 16 6.57 1.53 2.95
C THR A 16 6.83 2.93 2.43
N LEU A 17 5.81 3.81 2.39
CA LEU A 17 5.98 5.17 1.90
C LEU A 17 6.91 5.98 2.82
N ALA A 18 6.71 5.90 4.13
CA ALA A 18 7.57 6.58 5.09
C ALA A 18 9.03 6.13 4.94
N ARG A 19 9.26 4.80 4.80
CA ARG A 19 10.60 4.24 4.60
C ARG A 19 11.21 4.65 3.25
N TYR A 20 10.41 4.67 2.18
CA TYR A 20 10.85 5.08 0.85
C TYR A 20 11.30 6.55 0.85
N LEU A 21 10.48 7.45 1.41
CA LEU A 21 10.79 8.88 1.48
C LEU A 21 11.99 9.16 2.40
N THR A 22 12.03 8.58 3.59
CA THR A 22 13.15 8.80 4.53
C THR A 22 14.46 8.22 4.01
N GLY A 23 14.42 7.06 3.37
CA GLY A 23 15.59 6.46 2.72
C GLY A 23 16.11 7.32 1.58
N PHE A 24 15.20 7.88 0.75
CA PHE A 24 15.58 8.81 -0.30
C PHE A 24 16.22 10.10 0.24
N LEU A 25 15.63 10.70 1.28
CA LEU A 25 16.18 11.90 1.93
C LEU A 25 17.58 11.68 2.50
N ARG A 26 17.86 10.51 3.08
CA ARG A 26 19.22 10.17 3.60
C ARG A 26 20.26 10.18 2.48
N ARG A 27 19.90 9.83 1.25
CA ARG A 27 20.79 9.86 0.08
C ARG A 27 20.86 11.22 -0.59
N HIS A 28 19.83 12.04 -0.40
CA HIS A 28 19.67 13.36 -1.01
C HIS A 28 19.41 14.44 0.06
N PRO A 29 20.35 14.70 1.00
CA PRO A 29 20.12 15.57 2.15
C PRO A 29 19.78 17.01 1.78
N ALA A 30 20.21 17.49 0.60
CA ALA A 30 19.83 18.81 0.10
C ALA A 30 18.30 18.99 -0.04
N ARG A 31 17.53 17.90 -0.19
CA ARG A 31 16.07 17.94 -0.29
C ARG A 31 15.37 18.15 1.06
N LEU A 32 16.06 18.00 2.18
CA LEU A 32 15.52 18.32 3.50
C LEU A 32 15.01 19.76 3.59
N ARG A 33 15.59 20.68 2.81
CA ARG A 33 15.14 22.10 2.73
C ARG A 33 13.70 22.25 2.22
N ARG A 34 13.13 21.24 1.54
CA ARG A 34 11.76 21.26 1.02
C ARG A 34 10.73 20.71 2.03
N VAL A 35 11.19 19.96 3.03
CA VAL A 35 10.33 19.31 4.04
C VAL A 35 9.50 20.31 4.85
N PRO A 36 10.03 21.48 5.28
CA PRO A 36 9.23 22.47 5.98
C PRO A 36 7.96 22.90 5.23
N GLY A 37 7.98 22.93 3.89
CA GLY A 37 6.81 23.25 3.06
C GLY A 37 5.68 22.21 3.15
N ALA A 38 5.96 20.99 3.65
CA ALA A 38 4.95 19.96 3.87
C ALA A 38 4.36 19.96 5.29
N LEU A 39 4.93 20.70 6.23
CA LEU A 39 4.45 20.72 7.62
C LEU A 39 3.03 21.29 7.79
N PRO A 40 2.60 22.33 7.04
CA PRO A 40 1.25 22.86 7.16
C PRO A 40 0.17 21.82 6.88
N VAL A 41 0.38 20.89 5.91
CA VAL A 41 -0.61 19.83 5.65
C VAL A 41 -0.70 18.83 6.79
N LEU A 42 0.40 18.57 7.49
CA LEU A 42 0.38 17.71 8.69
C LEU A 42 -0.51 18.34 9.78
N GLY A 43 -0.38 19.65 10.02
CA GLY A 43 -1.26 20.37 10.94
C GLY A 43 -2.73 20.30 10.52
N ARG A 44 -3.03 20.54 9.24
CA ARG A 44 -4.38 20.39 8.68
C ARG A 44 -4.92 18.96 8.84
N TYR A 45 -4.09 17.94 8.59
CA TYR A 45 -4.47 16.55 8.77
C TYR A 45 -4.80 16.21 10.23
N LEU A 46 -3.99 16.68 11.18
CA LEU A 46 -4.25 16.48 12.61
C LEU A 46 -5.53 17.17 13.10
N LEU A 47 -5.91 18.28 12.47
CA LEU A 47 -7.17 19.00 12.70
C LEU A 47 -8.35 18.43 11.92
N GLY A 48 -8.19 17.36 11.14
CA GLY A 48 -9.24 16.78 10.31
C GLY A 48 -9.61 17.61 9.07
N LEU A 49 -8.80 18.62 8.71
CA LEU A 49 -9.01 19.53 7.57
C LEU A 49 -8.32 19.07 6.27
N ALA A 50 -7.61 17.96 6.33
CA ALA A 50 -6.99 17.31 5.18
C ALA A 50 -7.14 15.80 5.31
N ASP A 51 -7.29 15.10 4.18
CA ASP A 51 -7.32 13.64 4.19
C ASP A 51 -5.92 13.01 4.06
N ARG A 52 -5.86 11.68 4.20
CA ARG A 52 -4.60 10.93 4.06
C ARG A 52 -4.03 10.96 2.65
N GLY A 53 -4.84 11.11 1.63
CA GLY A 53 -4.40 11.22 0.23
C GLY A 53 -3.69 12.55 0.01
N GLU A 54 -4.29 13.65 0.46
CA GLU A 54 -3.68 14.98 0.42
C GLU A 54 -2.34 15.02 1.17
N LEU A 55 -2.32 14.47 2.40
CA LEU A 55 -1.09 14.37 3.19
C LEU A 55 0.02 13.62 2.42
N LYS A 56 -0.29 12.44 1.87
CA LYS A 56 0.68 11.63 1.11
C LYS A 56 1.18 12.38 -0.15
N SER A 57 0.26 12.97 -0.92
CA SER A 57 0.59 13.71 -2.16
C SER A 57 1.55 14.87 -1.88
N ILE A 58 1.29 15.66 -0.85
CA ILE A 58 2.15 16.80 -0.49
C ILE A 58 3.52 16.33 -0.01
N TRP A 59 3.60 15.24 0.79
CA TRP A 59 4.88 14.68 1.21
C TRP A 59 5.68 14.09 0.03
N ILE A 60 5.01 13.39 -0.90
CA ILE A 60 5.64 12.90 -2.13
C ILE A 60 6.21 14.07 -2.94
N ARG A 61 5.42 15.13 -3.14
CA ARG A 61 5.84 16.34 -3.86
C ARG A 61 7.02 17.04 -3.17
N ALA A 62 6.97 17.19 -1.85
CA ALA A 62 8.04 17.85 -1.10
C ALA A 62 9.37 17.10 -1.21
N VAL A 63 9.35 15.79 -1.06
CA VAL A 63 10.55 14.96 -1.02
C VAL A 63 11.03 14.59 -2.43
N LEU A 64 10.14 14.16 -3.30
CA LEU A 64 10.46 13.55 -4.60
C LEU A 64 10.14 14.47 -5.79
N GLY A 65 9.36 15.55 -5.60
CA GLY A 65 8.95 16.44 -6.67
C GLY A 65 10.13 16.96 -7.50
N GLY A 66 9.98 16.92 -8.82
CA GLY A 66 11.02 17.27 -9.79
C GLY A 66 12.12 16.22 -9.98
N CYS A 67 12.05 15.06 -9.30
CA CYS A 67 12.92 13.94 -9.66
C CYS A 67 12.50 13.33 -10.98
N THR A 68 13.46 12.91 -11.79
CA THR A 68 13.22 12.21 -13.04
C THR A 68 12.83 10.76 -12.82
N ARG A 69 12.16 10.16 -13.83
CA ARG A 69 11.86 8.70 -13.82
C ARG A 69 13.12 7.87 -13.63
N LYS A 70 14.23 8.26 -14.26
CA LYS A 70 15.53 7.57 -14.14
C LYS A 70 16.03 7.56 -12.70
N GLU A 71 16.00 8.71 -12.01
CA GLU A 71 16.43 8.83 -10.61
C GLU A 71 15.55 7.97 -9.69
N LEU A 72 14.23 8.07 -9.82
CA LEU A 72 13.30 7.31 -8.97
C LEU A 72 13.34 5.81 -9.27
N SER A 73 13.49 5.40 -10.53
CA SER A 73 13.71 3.98 -10.87
C SER A 73 15.00 3.44 -10.28
N ALA A 74 16.10 4.22 -10.30
CA ALA A 74 17.36 3.82 -9.67
C ALA A 74 17.19 3.66 -8.15
N TRP A 75 16.47 4.58 -7.50
CA TRP A 75 16.14 4.48 -6.08
C TRP A 75 15.27 3.26 -5.78
N THR A 76 14.21 3.03 -6.55
CA THR A 76 13.30 1.88 -6.39
C THR A 76 14.04 0.56 -6.51
N ARG A 77 14.93 0.41 -7.50
CA ARG A 77 15.78 -0.78 -7.67
C ARG A 77 16.72 -1.04 -6.48
N HIS A 78 17.06 0.00 -5.72
CA HIS A 78 17.82 -0.16 -4.48
C HIS A 78 16.91 -0.47 -3.29
N PHE A 79 15.77 0.21 -3.19
CA PHE A 79 14.85 0.11 -2.05
C PHE A 79 14.13 -1.25 -1.97
N VAL A 80 13.60 -1.72 -3.11
CA VAL A 80 12.74 -2.92 -3.13
C VAL A 80 13.46 -4.18 -2.68
N PRO A 81 14.68 -4.51 -3.15
CA PRO A 81 15.40 -5.68 -2.66
C PRO A 81 15.66 -5.65 -1.16
N GLN A 82 16.00 -4.48 -0.61
CA GLN A 82 16.21 -4.33 0.84
C GLN A 82 14.91 -4.53 1.64
N LEU A 83 13.79 -4.03 1.11
CA LEU A 83 12.48 -4.25 1.70
C LEU A 83 12.10 -5.73 1.70
N ILE A 84 12.29 -6.42 0.57
CA ILE A 84 12.01 -7.86 0.43
C ILE A 84 12.87 -8.67 1.41
N ALA A 85 14.15 -8.36 1.53
CA ALA A 85 15.05 -9.11 2.40
C ALA A 85 14.76 -8.93 3.91
N ASN A 86 14.34 -7.72 4.33
CA ASN A 86 14.34 -7.38 5.75
C ASN A 86 13.03 -6.77 6.27
N GLY A 87 12.07 -6.49 5.40
CA GLY A 87 10.88 -5.70 5.74
C GLY A 87 9.57 -6.46 5.76
N LEU A 88 9.56 -7.75 5.39
CA LEU A 88 8.34 -8.55 5.28
C LEU A 88 8.07 -9.35 6.56
N HIS A 89 6.81 -9.66 6.81
CA HIS A 89 6.41 -10.69 7.74
C HIS A 89 6.68 -12.07 7.12
N ALA A 90 7.33 -12.98 7.85
CA ALA A 90 7.60 -14.34 7.38
C ALA A 90 6.30 -15.11 7.07
N ASP A 91 5.28 -14.93 7.90
CA ASP A 91 3.97 -15.56 7.71
C ASP A 91 3.25 -15.02 6.47
N ALA A 92 3.45 -13.73 6.12
CA ALA A 92 2.91 -13.17 4.88
C ALA A 92 3.55 -13.82 3.66
N VAL A 93 4.86 -14.00 3.66
CA VAL A 93 5.59 -14.69 2.58
C VAL A 93 5.11 -16.14 2.47
N ALA A 94 4.96 -16.84 3.60
CA ALA A 94 4.44 -18.21 3.62
C ALA A 94 3.00 -18.30 3.07
N ALA A 95 2.13 -17.33 3.39
CA ALA A 95 0.76 -17.27 2.87
C ALA A 95 0.74 -17.03 1.34
N ILE A 96 1.56 -16.09 0.85
CA ILE A 96 1.71 -15.82 -0.59
C ILE A 96 2.16 -17.08 -1.33
N GLU A 97 3.18 -17.79 -0.80
CA GLU A 97 3.67 -19.03 -1.38
C GLU A 97 2.62 -20.17 -1.34
N ALA A 98 1.83 -20.25 -0.27
CA ALA A 98 0.75 -21.23 -0.18
C ALA A 98 -0.30 -21.00 -1.26
N HIS A 99 -0.75 -19.76 -1.45
CA HIS A 99 -1.68 -19.38 -2.53
C HIS A 99 -1.09 -19.66 -3.91
N ARG A 100 0.19 -19.34 -4.12
CA ARG A 100 0.88 -19.62 -5.40
C ARG A 100 0.90 -21.10 -5.71
N ARG A 101 1.25 -21.96 -4.73
CA ARG A 101 1.26 -23.41 -4.91
C ARG A 101 -0.13 -24.00 -5.17
N SER A 102 -1.18 -23.35 -4.67
CA SER A 102 -2.58 -23.72 -4.94
C SER A 102 -3.09 -23.24 -6.29
N GLY A 103 -2.26 -22.53 -7.10
CA GLY A 103 -2.69 -21.97 -8.39
C GLY A 103 -3.63 -20.77 -8.26
N ASP A 104 -3.67 -20.11 -7.11
CA ASP A 104 -4.51 -18.94 -6.88
C ASP A 104 -3.96 -17.69 -7.59
N THR A 105 -4.86 -16.83 -8.06
CA THR A 105 -4.49 -15.53 -8.63
C THR A 105 -4.15 -14.54 -7.52
N LEU A 106 -2.88 -14.12 -7.44
CA LEU A 106 -2.40 -13.17 -6.44
C LEU A 106 -2.65 -11.73 -6.89
N VAL A 107 -3.32 -10.93 -6.07
CA VAL A 107 -3.58 -9.49 -6.30
C VAL A 107 -3.07 -8.68 -5.12
N LEU A 108 -2.26 -7.66 -5.40
CA LEU A 108 -1.79 -6.70 -4.42
C LEU A 108 -2.65 -5.43 -4.50
N LEU A 109 -3.31 -5.05 -3.39
CA LEU A 109 -4.16 -3.85 -3.32
C LEU A 109 -3.65 -2.90 -2.24
N SER A 110 -2.98 -1.84 -2.64
CA SER A 110 -2.30 -0.93 -1.71
C SER A 110 -2.66 0.55 -1.92
N ALA A 111 -2.78 1.28 -0.81
CA ALA A 111 -2.87 2.74 -0.84
C ALA A 111 -1.52 3.44 -1.06
N SER A 112 -0.44 2.69 -1.19
CA SER A 112 0.89 3.21 -1.46
C SER A 112 1.09 3.49 -2.96
N PRO A 113 2.02 4.40 -3.34
CA PRO A 113 2.11 4.91 -4.71
C PRO A 113 2.74 3.91 -5.69
N ASP A 114 2.41 4.09 -6.96
CA ASP A 114 2.94 3.32 -8.10
C ASP A 114 4.44 3.54 -8.38
N LEU A 115 5.10 4.35 -7.58
CA LEU A 115 6.54 4.58 -7.67
C LEU A 115 7.38 3.32 -7.37
N TYR A 116 6.87 2.43 -6.53
CA TYR A 116 7.59 1.23 -6.08
C TYR A 116 6.69 0.01 -5.86
N VAL A 117 5.37 0.19 -5.67
CA VAL A 117 4.46 -0.94 -5.40
C VAL A 117 4.42 -1.95 -6.55
N PRO A 118 4.42 -1.54 -7.84
CA PRO A 118 4.49 -2.49 -8.95
C PRO A 118 5.76 -3.36 -8.93
N GLU A 119 6.90 -2.78 -8.53
CA GLU A 119 8.17 -3.53 -8.41
C GLU A 119 8.13 -4.54 -7.25
N ILE A 120 7.52 -4.16 -6.10
CA ILE A 120 7.26 -5.10 -4.99
C ILE A 120 6.35 -6.24 -5.46
N GLY A 121 5.24 -5.91 -6.15
CA GLY A 121 4.32 -6.91 -6.66
C GLY A 121 5.00 -7.89 -7.60
N ARG A 122 5.84 -7.39 -8.53
CA ARG A 122 6.65 -8.24 -9.43
C ARG A 122 7.60 -9.14 -8.65
N ALA A 123 8.34 -8.59 -7.69
CA ALA A 123 9.31 -9.34 -6.89
C ALA A 123 8.66 -10.44 -6.05
N LEU A 124 7.42 -10.25 -5.60
CA LEU A 124 6.64 -11.23 -4.85
C LEU A 124 5.74 -12.10 -5.74
N GLY A 125 5.77 -11.93 -7.07
CA GLY A 125 5.03 -12.75 -8.04
C GLY A 125 3.52 -12.52 -8.05
N PHE A 126 3.07 -11.30 -7.75
CA PHE A 126 1.67 -10.90 -7.90
C PHE A 126 1.31 -10.78 -9.39
N ALA A 127 0.17 -11.37 -9.77
CA ALA A 127 -0.35 -11.30 -11.14
C ALA A 127 -0.93 -9.91 -11.45
N GLU A 128 -1.46 -9.24 -10.43
CA GLU A 128 -2.06 -7.91 -10.57
C GLU A 128 -1.69 -7.02 -9.38
N VAL A 129 -1.46 -5.73 -9.66
CA VAL A 129 -1.14 -4.72 -8.66
C VAL A 129 -2.07 -3.52 -8.83
N LEU A 130 -2.87 -3.26 -7.80
CA LEU A 130 -3.77 -2.11 -7.69
C LEU A 130 -3.21 -1.16 -6.64
N CYS A 131 -2.63 -0.05 -7.07
CA CYS A 131 -2.01 0.94 -6.19
C CYS A 131 -2.41 2.37 -6.57
N THR A 132 -2.00 3.36 -5.76
CA THR A 132 -2.33 4.76 -6.01
C THR A 132 -1.39 5.33 -7.07
N GLY A 133 -1.95 5.81 -8.18
CA GLY A 133 -1.20 6.42 -9.26
C GLY A 133 -0.73 7.83 -8.91
N VAL A 134 0.48 8.20 -9.35
CA VAL A 134 1.04 9.54 -9.20
C VAL A 134 1.27 10.23 -10.55
N ALA A 135 1.10 11.56 -10.57
CA ALA A 135 1.26 12.37 -11.76
C ALA A 135 2.73 12.70 -12.05
N TRP A 136 3.02 12.82 -13.34
CA TRP A 136 4.29 13.22 -13.88
C TRP A 136 4.09 14.38 -14.86
N ASP A 137 4.95 15.38 -14.80
CA ASP A 137 5.04 16.45 -15.76
C ASP A 137 6.23 16.12 -16.68
N ALA A 138 5.93 15.62 -17.87
CA ALA A 138 6.91 14.98 -18.77
C ALA A 138 7.71 13.87 -18.04
N ASP A 139 9.01 14.06 -17.82
CA ASP A 139 9.87 13.10 -17.11
C ASP A 139 10.03 13.38 -15.61
N CYS A 140 9.47 14.49 -15.10
CA CYS A 140 9.62 14.91 -13.71
C CYS A 140 8.40 14.59 -12.88
N LEU A 141 8.60 14.07 -11.64
CA LEU A 141 7.51 13.76 -10.73
C LEU A 141 6.80 15.04 -10.27
N ASN A 142 5.48 15.11 -10.49
CA ASN A 142 4.60 16.14 -9.93
C ASN A 142 4.19 15.80 -8.49
N GLY A 143 3.83 14.54 -8.25
CA GLY A 143 3.42 14.01 -6.96
C GLY A 143 1.94 14.16 -6.62
N ALA A 144 1.12 14.78 -7.48
CA ALA A 144 -0.34 14.70 -7.38
C ALA A 144 -0.82 13.27 -7.67
N PHE A 145 -1.99 12.90 -7.18
CA PHE A 145 -2.56 11.59 -7.48
C PHE A 145 -3.33 11.62 -8.80
N THR A 146 -3.13 10.62 -9.65
CA THR A 146 -3.87 10.39 -10.90
C THR A 146 -5.05 9.45 -10.69
N THR A 147 -5.06 8.70 -9.58
CA THR A 147 -6.18 7.85 -9.16
C THR A 147 -6.65 8.26 -7.79
N ALA A 148 -7.84 7.82 -7.38
CA ALA A 148 -8.22 7.90 -5.98
C ALA A 148 -7.22 7.12 -5.10
N ASN A 149 -6.97 7.63 -3.89
CA ASN A 149 -6.15 6.93 -2.90
C ASN A 149 -6.80 5.58 -2.57
N ARG A 150 -6.12 4.47 -2.88
CA ARG A 150 -6.62 3.07 -2.73
C ARG A 150 -6.82 2.67 -1.26
N ARG A 151 -7.67 3.42 -0.55
CA ARG A 151 -7.97 3.25 0.88
C ARG A 151 -9.47 3.28 1.14
N GLY A 152 -9.96 2.58 2.17
CA GLY A 152 -11.36 2.62 2.60
C GLY A 152 -12.33 2.27 1.47
N ALA A 153 -13.25 3.18 1.16
CA ALA A 153 -14.25 2.98 0.11
C ALA A 153 -13.66 2.65 -1.27
N GLU A 154 -12.47 3.17 -1.57
CA GLU A 154 -11.81 2.86 -2.85
C GLU A 154 -11.33 1.41 -2.92
N LYS A 155 -10.89 0.80 -1.80
CA LYS A 155 -10.61 -0.63 -1.75
C LYS A 155 -11.87 -1.48 -1.98
N VAL A 156 -13.02 -1.01 -1.50
CA VAL A 156 -14.32 -1.65 -1.79
C VAL A 156 -14.61 -1.65 -3.29
N ARG A 157 -14.45 -0.50 -3.97
CA ARG A 157 -14.63 -0.40 -5.42
C ARG A 157 -13.69 -1.32 -6.19
N CYS A 158 -12.41 -1.37 -5.76
CA CYS A 158 -11.43 -2.29 -6.37
C CYS A 158 -11.86 -3.76 -6.22
N LEU A 159 -12.30 -4.17 -5.03
CA LEU A 159 -12.77 -5.54 -4.80
C LEU A 159 -14.01 -5.86 -5.64
N GLN A 160 -14.96 -4.93 -5.74
CA GLN A 160 -16.16 -5.10 -6.58
C GLN A 160 -15.79 -5.24 -8.07
N ALA A 161 -14.83 -4.43 -8.56
CA ALA A 161 -14.33 -4.55 -9.93
C ALA A 161 -13.62 -5.88 -10.18
N LEU A 162 -12.82 -6.37 -9.20
CA LEU A 162 -12.20 -7.69 -9.28
C LEU A 162 -13.26 -8.80 -9.30
N ARG A 163 -14.30 -8.72 -8.47
CA ARG A 163 -15.40 -9.68 -8.44
C ARG A 163 -16.16 -9.73 -9.77
N ALA A 164 -16.40 -8.57 -10.38
CA ALA A 164 -17.05 -8.50 -11.70
C ALA A 164 -16.17 -9.11 -12.81
N ARG A 165 -14.85 -8.93 -12.74
CA ARG A 165 -13.89 -9.48 -13.72
C ARG A 165 -13.63 -10.98 -13.54
N TYR A 166 -13.71 -11.48 -12.30
CA TYR A 166 -13.47 -12.87 -11.95
C TYR A 166 -14.69 -13.50 -11.23
N PRO A 167 -15.88 -13.55 -11.86
CA PRO A 167 -17.13 -13.91 -11.18
C PRO A 167 -17.13 -15.36 -10.66
N GLN A 168 -16.27 -16.23 -11.21
CA GLN A 168 -16.16 -17.65 -10.83
C GLN A 168 -15.18 -17.89 -9.68
N LEU A 169 -14.39 -16.88 -9.30
CA LEU A 169 -13.38 -17.06 -8.26
C LEU A 169 -13.87 -16.56 -6.90
N GLN A 170 -13.72 -17.38 -5.89
CA GLN A 170 -13.83 -16.92 -4.51
C GLN A 170 -12.66 -15.98 -4.18
N ILE A 171 -12.92 -14.96 -3.38
CA ILE A 171 -11.94 -13.98 -2.95
C ILE A 171 -11.55 -14.24 -1.50
N MET A 172 -10.25 -14.50 -1.26
CA MET A 172 -9.63 -14.45 0.06
C MET A 172 -8.93 -13.11 0.21
N ALA A 173 -9.24 -12.34 1.27
CA ALA A 173 -8.66 -11.00 1.47
C ALA A 173 -7.93 -10.87 2.80
N TYR A 174 -6.76 -10.23 2.75
CA TYR A 174 -5.89 -9.92 3.88
C TYR A 174 -5.72 -8.41 4.02
N GLY A 175 -5.88 -7.88 5.23
CA GLY A 175 -5.67 -6.47 5.54
C GLY A 175 -5.35 -6.28 7.01
N ASN A 176 -4.89 -5.10 7.45
CA ASN A 176 -4.44 -4.86 8.81
C ASN A 176 -5.15 -3.70 9.52
N ALA A 177 -5.73 -2.79 8.77
CA ALA A 177 -6.25 -1.53 9.30
C ALA A 177 -7.78 -1.53 9.41
N GLY A 178 -8.31 -0.69 10.30
CA GLY A 178 -9.76 -0.46 10.37
C GLY A 178 -10.39 0.02 9.06
N SER A 179 -9.60 0.72 8.23
CA SER A 179 -10.02 1.12 6.86
C SER A 179 -10.14 -0.05 5.88
N ASP A 180 -9.60 -1.23 6.22
CA ASP A 180 -9.69 -2.41 5.38
C ASP A 180 -10.95 -3.24 5.66
N LEU A 181 -11.55 -3.05 6.83
CA LEU A 181 -12.68 -3.86 7.29
C LEU A 181 -13.85 -3.86 6.30
N ALA A 182 -14.11 -2.72 5.64
CA ALA A 182 -15.21 -2.61 4.70
C ALA A 182 -15.05 -3.54 3.48
N HIS A 183 -13.86 -3.61 2.88
CA HIS A 183 -13.62 -4.53 1.77
C HIS A 183 -13.39 -5.97 2.25
N LEU A 184 -12.77 -6.18 3.43
CA LEU A 184 -12.66 -7.50 4.03
C LEU A 184 -14.04 -8.12 4.27
N ALA A 185 -15.00 -7.35 4.78
CA ALA A 185 -16.37 -7.84 5.04
C ALA A 185 -17.10 -8.31 3.76
N LEU A 186 -16.70 -7.83 2.60
CA LEU A 186 -17.26 -8.21 1.30
C LEU A 186 -16.56 -9.41 0.65
N ALA A 187 -15.39 -9.82 1.15
CA ALA A 187 -14.68 -10.99 0.64
C ALA A 187 -15.33 -12.30 1.13
N ASP A 188 -15.19 -13.37 0.35
CA ASP A 188 -15.75 -14.69 0.70
C ASP A 188 -15.01 -15.29 1.89
N ARG A 189 -13.69 -15.14 1.90
CA ARG A 189 -12.81 -15.43 3.04
C ARG A 189 -12.00 -14.17 3.37
N ARG A 190 -11.74 -13.95 4.64
CA ARG A 190 -11.15 -12.68 5.10
C ARG A 190 -10.39 -12.86 6.40
N VAL A 191 -9.33 -12.09 6.56
CA VAL A 191 -8.51 -12.09 7.78
C VAL A 191 -7.98 -10.69 8.04
N LEU A 192 -8.12 -10.20 9.27
CA LEU A 192 -7.42 -9.01 9.76
C LEU A 192 -6.09 -9.44 10.39
N VAL A 193 -4.98 -9.05 9.76
CA VAL A 193 -3.63 -9.36 10.20
C VAL A 193 -3.09 -8.23 11.07
N ASN A 194 -2.50 -8.53 12.22
CA ASN A 194 -1.82 -7.54 13.07
C ASN A 194 -2.64 -6.28 13.38
N GLY A 195 -3.98 -6.40 13.39
CA GLY A 195 -4.88 -5.27 13.64
C GLY A 195 -4.63 -4.61 15.00
N SER A 196 -4.71 -3.27 15.05
CA SER A 196 -4.71 -2.53 16.31
C SER A 196 -5.86 -2.95 17.23
N PRO A 197 -5.82 -2.70 18.55
CA PRO A 197 -6.91 -3.04 19.47
C PRO A 197 -8.28 -2.47 19.01
N CYS A 198 -8.28 -1.27 18.45
CA CYS A 198 -9.49 -0.66 17.91
C CYS A 198 -9.99 -1.40 16.64
N ALA A 199 -9.07 -1.73 15.72
CA ALA A 199 -9.40 -2.48 14.51
C ALA A 199 -9.91 -3.90 14.84
N ARG A 200 -9.32 -4.59 15.81
CA ARG A 200 -9.77 -5.92 16.27
C ARG A 200 -11.19 -5.88 16.86
N ARG A 201 -11.49 -4.86 17.68
CA ARG A 201 -12.86 -4.67 18.21
C ARG A 201 -13.88 -4.43 17.09
N ALA A 202 -13.52 -3.64 16.10
CA ALA A 202 -14.39 -3.41 14.94
C ALA A 202 -14.52 -4.66 14.07
N ALA A 203 -13.44 -5.43 13.87
CA ALA A 203 -13.44 -6.71 13.16
C ALA A 203 -14.38 -7.74 13.79
N ALA A 204 -14.37 -7.84 15.13
CA ALA A 204 -15.26 -8.76 15.85
C ALA A 204 -16.76 -8.46 15.58
N ARG A 205 -17.14 -7.19 15.45
CA ARG A 205 -18.51 -6.79 15.10
C ARG A 205 -18.91 -7.18 13.68
N LEU A 206 -17.95 -7.40 12.81
CA LEU A 206 -18.14 -7.77 11.40
C LEU A 206 -17.83 -9.25 11.14
N ASN A 207 -17.58 -10.05 12.18
CA ASN A 207 -17.17 -11.44 12.09
C ASN A 207 -15.95 -11.62 11.17
N VAL A 208 -14.96 -10.72 11.28
CA VAL A 208 -13.67 -10.82 10.59
C VAL A 208 -12.65 -11.45 11.53
N PRO A 209 -12.14 -12.66 11.22
CA PRO A 209 -11.09 -13.29 12.01
C PRO A 209 -9.83 -12.44 12.10
N CYS A 210 -9.17 -12.46 13.27
CA CYS A 210 -7.94 -11.73 13.52
C CYS A 210 -6.79 -12.69 13.80
N ILE A 211 -5.65 -12.50 13.12
CA ILE A 211 -4.44 -13.29 13.36
C ILE A 211 -3.24 -12.36 13.59
N SER A 212 -2.16 -12.92 14.12
CA SER A 212 -0.86 -12.24 14.23
C SER A 212 0.13 -12.91 13.31
N TRP A 213 0.85 -12.10 12.53
CA TRP A 213 1.97 -12.51 11.68
C TRP A 213 3.28 -11.94 12.21
N HIS A 214 4.36 -12.69 12.05
CA HIS A 214 5.71 -12.38 12.52
C HIS A 214 6.72 -12.21 11.40
#